data_877b9f05c8fb77633d851badedd39842
#
_entry.id   877b9f05c8fb77633d851badedd39842
#
_cell.length_a   1.000
_cell.length_b   1.000
_cell.length_c   1.000
_cell.angle_alpha   90.00
_cell.angle_beta   90.00
_cell.angle_gamma   90.00
#
_symmetry.space_group_name_H-M   'P 1'
#
loop_
_entity.id
_entity.type
_entity.pdbx_description
1 polymer ?
#
loop_
_entity_poly.entity_id
_entity_poly.type
_entity_poly.pdbx_seq_one_letter_code
_entity_poly.pdbx_strand_id
1 'polypeptide(L)' 'MKKIKFDVMLGDRWQCTLTYEYCPLFPLDEQDLRKFIEEQRPTLRNRPYRIAF' A
#
# COMPACT_ATOMS: atom_id res chain seq x y z
N MET A 1 -11.28 -1.90 14.29
CA MET A 1 -10.39 -1.87 13.10
C MET A 1 -9.22 -0.95 13.34
N LYS A 2 -8.05 -1.36 12.90
CA LYS A 2 -6.86 -0.51 12.96
C LYS A 2 -6.54 0.04 11.59
N LYS A 3 -5.89 1.20 11.57
CA LYS A 3 -5.48 1.87 10.33
C LYS A 3 -3.97 2.00 10.31
N ILE A 4 -3.40 1.78 9.14
CA ILE A 4 -1.98 1.98 8.91
C ILE A 4 -1.81 2.98 7.77
N LYS A 5 -0.96 3.97 7.98
CA LYS A 5 -0.65 4.98 6.98
C LYS A 5 0.72 4.69 6.39
N PHE A 6 0.82 4.73 5.08
CA PHE A 6 2.08 4.41 4.41
C PHE A 6 2.22 5.21 3.13
N ASP A 7 3.48 5.37 2.71
CA ASP A 7 3.80 6.02 1.45
C ASP A 7 4.11 4.96 0.39
N VAL A 8 3.73 5.25 -0.84
CA VAL A 8 4.09 4.42 -1.98
C VAL A 8 5.19 5.15 -2.75
N MET A 9 6.32 4.46 -2.94
CA MET A 9 7.49 5.00 -3.60
C MET A 9 7.79 4.22 -4.87
N LEU A 10 8.13 4.92 -5.93
CA LEU A 10 8.61 4.31 -7.16
C LEU A 10 10.06 4.75 -7.36
N GLY A 11 11.00 3.85 -7.00
CA GLY A 11 12.39 4.24 -6.88
C GLY A 11 12.55 5.26 -5.76
N ASP A 12 13.14 6.39 -6.05
CA ASP A 12 13.32 7.47 -5.08
C ASP A 12 12.21 8.51 -5.13
N ARG A 13 11.17 8.27 -5.93
CA ARG A 13 10.07 9.21 -6.11
C ARG A 13 8.85 8.81 -5.31
N TRP A 14 8.35 9.74 -4.51
CA TRP A 14 7.10 9.58 -3.80
C TRP A 14 5.95 9.61 -4.80
N GLN A 15 5.02 8.66 -4.69
CA GLN A 15 3.83 8.58 -5.55
C GLN A 15 2.58 9.05 -4.84
N CYS A 16 2.31 8.48 -3.67
CA CYS A 16 1.11 8.83 -2.90
C CYS A 16 1.23 8.33 -1.47
N THR A 17 0.35 8.84 -0.62
CA THR A 17 0.18 8.35 0.74
C THR A 17 -1.21 7.76 0.86
N LEU A 18 -1.30 6.54 1.37
CA LEU A 18 -2.57 5.84 1.52
C LEU A 18 -2.74 5.38 2.96
N THR A 19 -4.00 5.20 3.36
CA THR A 19 -4.35 4.65 4.66
C THR A 19 -5.14 3.36 4.42
N TYR A 20 -4.72 2.29 5.07
CA TYR A 20 -5.34 0.98 4.93
C TYR A 20 -5.94 0.55 6.26
N GLU A 21 -7.21 0.16 6.24
CA GLU A 21 -7.88 -0.39 7.42
C GLU A 21 -7.77 -1.90 7.41
N TYR A 22 -7.44 -2.47 8.55
CA TYR A 22 -7.33 -3.91 8.68
C TYR A 22 -7.86 -4.37 10.03
N CYS A 23 -8.26 -5.64 10.10
CA CYS A 23 -8.69 -6.27 11.34
C CYS A 23 -7.47 -6.72 12.13
N PRO A 24 -7.28 -6.28 13.39
CA PRO A 24 -6.11 -6.67 14.17
C PRO A 24 -6.08 -8.15 14.56
N LEU A 25 -7.19 -8.87 14.36
CA LEU A 25 -7.24 -10.31 14.63
C LEU A 25 -6.57 -11.13 13.53
N PHE A 26 -6.33 -10.53 12.36
CA PHE A 26 -5.68 -11.19 11.24
C PHE A 26 -4.36 -10.51 10.94
N PRO A 27 -3.33 -11.27 10.59
CA PRO A 27 -2.04 -10.66 10.25
C PRO A 27 -2.17 -9.80 8.99
N LEU A 28 -1.44 -8.68 9.00
CA LEU A 28 -1.39 -7.79 7.86
C LEU A 28 -0.56 -8.45 6.77
N ASP A 29 -1.17 -8.72 5.62
CA ASP A 29 -0.53 -9.37 4.50
C ASP A 29 -0.08 -8.34 3.47
N GLU A 30 1.18 -8.42 3.04
CA GLU A 30 1.72 -7.54 2.03
C GLU A 30 0.94 -7.65 0.71
N GLN A 31 0.48 -8.84 0.35
CA GLN A 31 -0.30 -9.03 -0.86
C GLN A 31 -1.62 -8.27 -0.81
N ASP A 32 -2.26 -8.22 0.34
CA ASP A 32 -3.49 -7.46 0.51
C ASP A 32 -3.23 -5.97 0.38
N LEU A 33 -2.12 -5.49 0.93
CA LEU A 33 -1.71 -4.10 0.78
C LEU A 33 -1.44 -3.76 -0.69
N ARG A 34 -0.77 -4.64 -1.41
CA ARG A 34 -0.50 -4.43 -2.83
C ARG A 34 -1.77 -4.37 -3.65
N LYS A 35 -2.72 -5.26 -3.38
CA LYS A 35 -4.03 -5.22 -4.02
C LYS A 35 -4.71 -3.89 -3.80
N PHE A 36 -4.72 -3.43 -2.56
CA PHE A 36 -5.33 -2.16 -2.20
C PHE A 36 -4.67 -1.00 -2.95
N ILE A 37 -3.34 -0.97 -2.97
CA ILE A 37 -2.59 0.07 -3.68
C ILE A 37 -2.95 0.08 -5.17
N GLU A 38 -2.99 -1.08 -5.79
CA GLU A 38 -3.26 -1.18 -7.23
C GLU A 38 -4.72 -0.86 -7.56
N GLU A 39 -5.64 -1.05 -6.62
CA GLU A 39 -7.02 -0.62 -6.78
C GLU A 39 -7.14 0.90 -6.69
N GLN A 40 -6.41 1.52 -5.78
CA GLN A 40 -6.43 2.97 -5.61
C GLN A 40 -5.65 3.68 -6.72
N ARG A 41 -4.58 3.05 -7.20
CA ARG A 41 -3.70 3.61 -8.22
C ARG A 41 -3.42 2.55 -9.30
N PRO A 42 -4.35 2.35 -10.26
CA PRO A 42 -4.15 1.33 -11.30
C PRO A 42 -2.90 1.53 -12.15
N THR A 43 -2.39 2.76 -12.22
CA THR A 43 -1.17 3.07 -12.97
C THR A 43 0.07 2.42 -12.35
N LEU A 44 -0.02 1.97 -11.10
CA LEU A 44 1.09 1.32 -10.41
C LEU A 44 1.15 -0.18 -10.67
N ARG A 45 0.17 -0.74 -11.36
CA ARG A 45 0.21 -2.17 -11.73
C ARG A 45 1.43 -2.45 -12.59
N ASN A 46 2.12 -3.53 -12.28
CA ASN A 46 3.34 -3.97 -12.97
C ASN A 46 4.49 -2.98 -12.85
N ARG A 47 4.45 -2.09 -11.86
CA ARG A 47 5.55 -1.16 -11.57
C ARG A 47 6.30 -1.63 -10.33
N PRO A 48 7.63 -1.40 -10.27
CA PRO A 48 8.44 -1.82 -9.12
C PRO A 48 8.33 -0.84 -7.95
N TYR A 49 7.11 -0.57 -7.49
CA TYR A 49 6.90 0.32 -6.35
C TYR A 49 7.23 -0.39 -5.05
N ARG A 50 7.50 0.40 -4.02
CA ARG A 50 7.72 -0.11 -2.68
C ARG A 50 6.84 0.64 -1.68
N ILE A 51 6.62 0.02 -0.53
CA ILE A 51 5.82 0.56 0.54
C ILE A 51 6.75 1.06 1.63
N ALA A 52 6.59 2.31 2.02
CA ALA A 52 7.38 2.93 3.08
C ALA A 52 6.47 3.32 4.24
N PHE A 53 6.72 2.73 5.39
CA PHE A 53 5.96 3.00 6.60
C PHE A 53 6.53 4.14 7.41
#